data_796b17e11674768d9821c044585e403d
#
_entry.id   796b17e11674768d9821c044585e403d
#
_cell.length_a   1.000
_cell.length_b   1.000
_cell.length_c   1.000
_cell.angle_alpha   90.00
_cell.angle_beta   90.00
_cell.angle_gamma   90.00
#
_symmetry.space_group_name_H-M   'P 1'
#
loop_
_entity.id
_entity.type
_entity.pdbx_description
1 polymer ?
#
loop_
_entity_poly.entity_id
_entity_poly.type
_entity_poly.pdbx_seq_one_letter_code
_entity_poly.pdbx_strand_id
1 'polypeptide(L)'
;MALNRRNRVKSGFLDKALGHLGRFDPSGLQSVVQRLAQEREFLESLFNTIDSGIIVTDDQGRMVYINLMASRMLGIPPETAEEELVTRYLPDLDWAHISALDQAGGNGMFRTEFEVEYPRHRLIRLHVRPLDGAAPGSSGLVLVLSDATEARQATSEAVEAERVHALTLLAGSLAHEIGNPLNALHIHLQLMAREVRKLQRIDGVPDLKEAVDRLDGFLGVATGEIDRLDYIITEFLQALRPSAPKLQAGALNDTGLETLALLRPELEDRGLKVVTEL
;
A
#
# COMPACT_ATOMS: atom_id res chain seq x y z
N MET A 1 16.19 -40.73 -5.94
CA MET A 1 16.98 -41.05 -4.73
C MET A 1 17.91 -39.88 -4.46
N ALA A 2 17.47 -38.90 -3.68
CA ALA A 2 18.26 -37.73 -3.30
C ALA A 2 17.86 -37.37 -1.87
N LEU A 3 18.79 -37.59 -0.95
CA LEU A 3 18.65 -37.45 0.49
C LEU A 3 18.47 -35.98 0.90
N ASN A 4 17.33 -35.72 1.51
CA ASN A 4 17.02 -34.49 2.22
C ASN A 4 17.85 -34.44 3.52
N ARG A 5 18.99 -33.73 3.50
CA ARG A 5 19.76 -33.43 4.71
C ARG A 5 19.09 -32.28 5.44
N ARG A 6 18.09 -32.59 6.28
CA ARG A 6 17.56 -31.66 7.27
C ARG A 6 18.66 -31.33 8.28
N ASN A 7 18.96 -30.06 8.38
CA ASN A 7 19.90 -29.46 9.33
C ASN A 7 19.30 -29.58 10.74
N ARG A 8 19.55 -30.69 11.39
CA ARG A 8 19.20 -30.94 12.79
C ARG A 8 20.23 -30.22 13.64
N VAL A 9 19.89 -29.04 14.18
CA VAL A 9 20.63 -28.47 15.31
C VAL A 9 20.39 -29.43 16.48
N LYS A 10 21.29 -30.38 16.68
CA LYS A 10 21.22 -31.32 17.78
C LYS A 10 21.52 -30.56 19.07
N SER A 11 20.54 -30.42 19.94
CA SER A 11 20.76 -30.12 21.35
C SER A 11 21.49 -31.33 22.00
N GLY A 12 22.79 -31.40 21.72
CA GLY A 12 23.60 -32.52 22.14
C GLY A 12 23.76 -32.69 23.66
N PHE A 13 23.23 -31.69 24.41
CA PHE A 13 23.18 -31.73 25.87
C PHE A 13 21.91 -32.42 26.37
N LEU A 14 20.74 -32.11 25.82
CA LEU A 14 19.46 -32.74 26.19
C LEU A 14 19.47 -34.24 25.87
N ASP A 15 19.97 -34.63 24.69
CA ASP A 15 20.09 -36.04 24.31
C ASP A 15 21.03 -36.82 25.25
N LYS A 16 22.13 -36.20 25.72
CA LYS A 16 23.02 -36.81 26.72
C LYS A 16 22.42 -36.86 28.11
N ALA A 17 21.69 -35.79 28.51
CA ALA A 17 21.03 -35.73 29.81
C ALA A 17 19.89 -36.77 29.91
N LEU A 18 19.06 -36.90 28.88
CA LEU A 18 17.97 -37.90 28.82
C LEU A 18 18.48 -39.33 28.79
N GLY A 19 19.63 -39.60 28.15
CA GLY A 19 20.25 -40.92 28.12
C GLY A 19 20.86 -41.38 29.45
N HIS A 20 21.03 -40.48 30.42
CA HIS A 20 21.65 -40.77 31.71
C HIS A 20 20.77 -40.49 32.94
N LEU A 21 19.46 -40.17 32.74
CA LEU A 21 18.53 -39.84 33.83
C LEU A 21 18.50 -40.88 35.00
N GLY A 22 18.74 -42.13 34.70
CA GLY A 22 18.78 -43.19 35.72
C GLY A 22 20.07 -43.28 36.56
N ARG A 23 21.06 -42.40 36.30
CA ARG A 23 22.38 -42.41 36.96
C ARG A 23 22.80 -41.08 37.60
N PHE A 24 21.91 -40.08 37.59
CA PHE A 24 22.21 -38.82 38.23
C PHE A 24 22.05 -38.88 39.73
N ASP A 25 23.11 -38.53 40.44
CA ASP A 25 23.05 -38.13 41.83
C ASP A 25 22.17 -36.87 41.98
N PRO A 26 21.48 -36.63 43.10
CA PRO A 26 20.64 -35.43 43.31
C PRO A 26 21.31 -34.10 42.94
N SER A 27 22.61 -34.00 43.16
CA SER A 27 23.41 -32.82 42.76
C SER A 27 23.54 -32.67 41.23
N GLY A 28 23.64 -33.76 40.48
CA GLY A 28 23.67 -33.74 39.02
C GLY A 28 22.32 -33.35 38.43
N LEU A 29 21.21 -33.84 39.00
CA LEU A 29 19.87 -33.45 38.58
C LEU A 29 19.61 -31.94 38.79
N GLN A 30 20.03 -31.41 39.94
CA GLN A 30 19.89 -30.00 40.26
C GLN A 30 20.65 -29.10 39.29
N SER A 31 21.87 -29.51 38.88
CA SER A 31 22.67 -28.76 37.90
C SER A 31 22.01 -28.74 36.48
N VAL A 32 21.39 -29.86 36.09
CA VAL A 32 20.64 -29.95 34.82
C VAL A 32 19.40 -29.06 34.84
N VAL A 33 18.61 -29.09 35.91
CA VAL A 33 17.43 -28.24 36.07
C VAL A 33 17.80 -26.78 36.08
N GLN A 34 18.86 -26.40 36.82
CA GLN A 34 19.33 -25.02 36.85
C GLN A 34 19.79 -24.50 35.48
N ARG A 35 20.48 -25.34 34.72
CA ARG A 35 20.91 -25.02 33.36
C ARG A 35 19.73 -24.85 32.40
N LEU A 36 18.73 -25.74 32.47
CA LEU A 36 17.51 -25.61 31.68
C LEU A 36 16.72 -24.35 32.04
N ALA A 37 16.65 -23.98 33.32
CA ALA A 37 16.02 -22.76 33.75
C ALA A 37 16.73 -21.51 33.20
N GLN A 38 18.07 -21.51 33.26
CA GLN A 38 18.87 -20.41 32.69
C GLN A 38 18.71 -20.30 31.14
N GLU A 39 18.68 -21.45 30.46
CA GLU A 39 18.50 -21.47 28.99
C GLU A 39 17.11 -20.99 28.60
N ARG A 40 16.08 -21.37 29.38
CA ARG A 40 14.71 -20.85 29.20
C ARG A 40 14.64 -19.33 29.44
N GLU A 41 15.18 -18.85 30.56
CA GLU A 41 15.20 -17.44 30.90
C GLU A 41 15.93 -16.60 29.82
N PHE A 42 17.03 -17.13 29.30
CA PHE A 42 17.75 -16.50 28.20
C PHE A 42 16.90 -16.41 26.92
N LEU A 43 16.20 -17.46 26.53
CA LEU A 43 15.32 -17.47 25.37
C LEU A 43 14.14 -16.50 25.56
N GLU A 44 13.51 -16.48 26.73
CA GLU A 44 12.44 -15.53 27.07
C GLU A 44 12.94 -14.08 26.98
N SER A 45 14.14 -13.81 27.47
CA SER A 45 14.77 -12.49 27.39
C SER A 45 15.02 -12.08 25.93
N LEU A 46 15.51 -12.99 25.10
CA LEU A 46 15.70 -12.74 23.67
C LEU A 46 14.38 -12.42 22.97
N PHE A 47 13.34 -13.23 23.18
CA PHE A 47 12.03 -12.99 22.56
C PHE A 47 11.37 -11.70 23.03
N ASN A 48 11.62 -11.28 24.26
CA ASN A 48 11.11 -10.02 24.81
C ASN A 48 11.91 -8.79 24.33
N THR A 49 13.13 -8.99 23.81
CA THR A 49 13.95 -7.90 23.25
C THR A 49 13.57 -7.56 21.80
N ILE A 50 12.84 -8.46 21.12
CA ILE A 50 12.40 -8.26 19.74
C ILE A 50 11.23 -7.29 19.72
N ASP A 51 11.29 -6.26 18.84
CA ASP A 51 10.22 -5.25 18.65
C ASP A 51 8.99 -5.79 17.91
N SER A 52 8.89 -7.11 17.75
CA SER A 52 7.74 -7.80 17.17
C SER A 52 7.01 -8.64 18.22
N GLY A 53 5.69 -8.61 18.15
CA GLY A 53 4.86 -9.53 18.95
C GLY A 53 5.02 -10.96 18.42
N ILE A 54 5.22 -11.92 19.33
CA ILE A 54 5.31 -13.34 19.01
C ILE A 54 4.26 -14.08 19.80
N ILE A 55 3.42 -14.84 19.11
CA ILE A 55 2.47 -15.78 19.70
C ILE A 55 2.76 -17.15 19.09
N VAL A 56 2.81 -18.16 19.91
CA VAL A 56 2.88 -19.57 19.48
C VAL A 56 1.61 -20.26 19.90
N THR A 57 0.98 -20.98 18.99
CA THR A 57 -0.23 -21.76 19.26
C THR A 57 0.04 -23.25 19.04
N ASP A 58 -0.81 -24.07 19.61
CA ASP A 58 -0.94 -25.47 19.25
C ASP A 58 -1.75 -25.64 17.94
N ASP A 59 -2.00 -26.89 17.55
CA ASP A 59 -2.80 -27.26 16.38
C ASP A 59 -4.29 -26.90 16.53
N GLN A 60 -4.77 -26.65 17.76
CA GLN A 60 -6.14 -26.24 18.07
C GLN A 60 -6.29 -24.70 18.13
N GLY A 61 -5.20 -23.95 17.95
CA GLY A 61 -5.20 -22.50 18.05
C GLY A 61 -5.16 -21.94 19.46
N ARG A 62 -4.83 -22.78 20.46
CA ARG A 62 -4.62 -22.31 21.83
C ARG A 62 -3.22 -21.74 21.97
N MET A 63 -3.11 -20.62 22.65
CA MET A 63 -1.82 -19.98 22.89
C MET A 63 -0.98 -20.78 23.87
N VAL A 64 0.19 -21.19 23.41
CA VAL A 64 1.22 -21.91 24.20
C VAL A 64 2.27 -20.92 24.72
N TYR A 65 2.49 -19.85 23.98
CA TYR A 65 3.47 -18.82 24.33
C TYR A 65 3.05 -17.46 23.75
N ILE A 66 3.29 -16.41 24.52
CA ILE A 66 3.16 -15.02 24.10
C ILE A 66 4.32 -14.22 24.67
N ASN A 67 4.99 -13.39 23.83
CA ASN A 67 6.01 -12.47 24.33
C ASN A 67 5.38 -11.17 24.83
N LEU A 68 6.16 -10.40 25.58
CA LEU A 68 5.71 -9.14 26.17
C LEU A 68 5.24 -8.11 25.11
N MET A 69 5.83 -8.14 23.91
CA MET A 69 5.46 -7.22 22.86
C MET A 69 4.07 -7.55 22.28
N ALA A 70 3.76 -8.82 22.01
CA ALA A 70 2.42 -9.24 21.58
C ALA A 70 1.35 -8.94 22.64
N SER A 71 1.67 -9.19 23.90
CA SER A 71 0.83 -8.84 25.06
C SER A 71 0.49 -7.33 25.06
N ARG A 72 1.49 -6.47 24.87
CA ARG A 72 1.29 -5.02 24.81
C ARG A 72 0.55 -4.54 23.55
N MET A 73 0.79 -5.17 22.40
CA MET A 73 0.12 -4.81 21.15
C MET A 73 -1.37 -5.13 21.18
N LEU A 74 -1.73 -6.28 21.74
CA LEU A 74 -3.10 -6.80 21.75
C LEU A 74 -3.84 -6.54 23.06
N GLY A 75 -3.18 -5.99 24.07
CA GLY A 75 -3.78 -5.76 25.40
C GLY A 75 -4.10 -7.06 26.14
N ILE A 76 -3.36 -8.14 25.86
CA ILE A 76 -3.56 -9.46 26.48
C ILE A 76 -2.66 -9.58 27.71
N PRO A 77 -3.19 -9.78 28.94
CA PRO A 77 -2.36 -10.08 30.11
C PRO A 77 -1.65 -11.42 29.92
N PRO A 78 -0.31 -11.49 30.09
CA PRO A 78 0.44 -12.74 29.86
C PRO A 78 -0.05 -13.91 30.69
N GLU A 79 -0.51 -13.63 31.92
CA GLU A 79 -0.97 -14.65 32.88
C GLU A 79 -2.29 -15.34 32.47
N THR A 80 -3.09 -14.68 31.63
CA THR A 80 -4.38 -15.20 31.15
C THR A 80 -4.31 -15.72 29.71
N ALA A 81 -3.19 -15.53 29.04
CA ALA A 81 -3.03 -15.89 27.64
C ALA A 81 -2.83 -17.39 27.41
N GLU A 82 -2.19 -18.10 28.37
CA GLU A 82 -1.92 -19.53 28.24
C GLU A 82 -3.24 -20.31 28.17
N GLU A 83 -3.33 -21.26 27.22
CA GLU A 83 -4.49 -22.10 26.94
C GLU A 83 -5.73 -21.42 26.34
N GLU A 84 -5.76 -20.07 26.24
CA GLU A 84 -6.84 -19.33 25.56
C GLU A 84 -6.70 -19.45 24.03
N LEU A 85 -7.85 -19.41 23.33
CA LEU A 85 -7.87 -19.42 21.87
C LEU A 85 -7.43 -18.06 21.32
N VAL A 86 -6.49 -18.06 20.37
CA VAL A 86 -5.99 -16.84 19.72
C VAL A 86 -7.10 -16.08 19.00
N THR A 87 -8.13 -16.77 18.49
CA THR A 87 -9.30 -16.18 17.81
C THR A 87 -10.16 -15.31 18.72
N ARG A 88 -10.05 -15.45 20.04
CA ARG A 88 -10.72 -14.57 21.00
C ARG A 88 -10.21 -13.13 20.92
N TYR A 89 -8.93 -12.97 20.65
CA TYR A 89 -8.25 -11.67 20.58
C TYR A 89 -8.06 -11.18 19.16
N LEU A 90 -8.16 -12.09 18.19
CA LEU A 90 -8.06 -11.82 16.75
C LEU A 90 -9.28 -12.45 16.04
N PRO A 91 -10.49 -11.89 16.25
CA PRO A 91 -11.73 -12.48 15.72
C PRO A 91 -11.80 -12.46 14.20
N ASP A 92 -11.15 -11.50 13.54
CA ASP A 92 -11.13 -11.37 12.08
C ASP A 92 -10.14 -12.33 11.40
N LEU A 93 -9.42 -13.14 12.19
CA LEU A 93 -8.48 -14.10 11.68
C LEU A 93 -9.20 -15.35 11.17
N ASP A 94 -9.13 -15.60 9.87
CA ASP A 94 -9.66 -16.84 9.28
C ASP A 94 -8.79 -18.04 9.68
N TRP A 95 -9.08 -18.56 10.89
CA TRP A 95 -8.35 -19.67 11.47
C TRP A 95 -8.48 -20.95 10.64
N ALA A 96 -9.62 -21.15 9.98
CA ALA A 96 -9.85 -22.32 9.13
C ALA A 96 -8.90 -22.32 7.93
N HIS A 97 -8.70 -21.16 7.32
CA HIS A 97 -7.75 -20.99 6.22
C HIS A 97 -6.30 -21.18 6.68
N ILE A 98 -5.95 -20.64 7.84
CA ILE A 98 -4.59 -20.69 8.40
C ILE A 98 -4.23 -22.12 8.81
N SER A 99 -5.14 -22.84 9.47
CA SER A 99 -4.92 -24.23 9.88
C SER A 99 -4.83 -25.19 8.68
N ALA A 100 -5.51 -24.90 7.58
CA ALA A 100 -5.39 -25.67 6.36
C ALA A 100 -4.01 -25.55 5.71
N LEU A 101 -3.31 -24.42 5.89
CA LEU A 101 -1.94 -24.24 5.41
C LEU A 101 -0.93 -25.15 6.12
N ASP A 102 -1.16 -25.45 7.40
CA ASP A 102 -0.34 -26.37 8.18
C ASP A 102 -0.50 -27.81 7.67
N GLN A 103 -1.73 -28.23 7.35
CA GLN A 103 -2.03 -29.58 6.85
C GLN A 103 -1.52 -29.84 5.42
N ALA A 104 -1.36 -28.81 4.60
CA ALA A 104 -0.90 -28.93 3.22
C ALA A 104 0.61 -29.24 3.09
N GLY A 105 1.37 -29.31 4.19
CA GLY A 105 2.80 -29.64 4.20
C GLY A 105 3.68 -28.67 3.40
N GLY A 106 3.15 -27.52 3.10
CA GLY A 106 3.79 -26.49 2.28
C GLY A 106 4.47 -25.42 3.16
N ASN A 107 5.50 -24.81 2.61
CA ASN A 107 6.20 -23.65 3.19
C ASN A 107 5.27 -22.39 3.17
N GLY A 108 3.96 -22.61 3.43
CA GLY A 108 2.92 -21.61 3.37
C GLY A 108 3.13 -20.52 4.41
N MET A 109 3.24 -19.29 3.94
CA MET A 109 3.24 -18.11 4.79
C MET A 109 1.91 -17.39 4.58
N PHE A 110 1.14 -17.24 5.65
CA PHE A 110 -0.04 -16.37 5.64
C PHE A 110 0.36 -14.98 6.07
N ARG A 111 -0.11 -13.97 5.36
CA ARG A 111 0.13 -12.56 5.67
C ARG A 111 -1.18 -11.80 5.57
N THR A 112 -1.48 -11.03 6.61
CA THR A 112 -2.62 -10.10 6.61
C THR A 112 -2.29 -8.85 7.41
N GLU A 113 -3.05 -7.80 7.20
CA GLU A 113 -3.01 -6.57 8.01
C GLU A 113 -4.40 -6.35 8.59
N PHE A 114 -4.46 -5.93 9.85
CA PHE A 114 -5.70 -5.61 10.53
C PHE A 114 -5.48 -4.47 11.53
N GLU A 115 -6.56 -3.77 11.84
CA GLU A 115 -6.52 -2.67 12.79
C GLU A 115 -6.90 -3.17 14.19
N VAL A 116 -6.19 -2.68 15.19
CA VAL A 116 -6.46 -2.93 16.60
C VAL A 116 -6.76 -1.61 17.29
N GLU A 117 -7.92 -1.53 17.94
CA GLU A 117 -8.36 -0.31 18.64
C GLU A 117 -7.82 -0.22 20.07
N TYR A 118 -7.66 -1.35 20.73
CA TYR A 118 -7.23 -1.42 22.13
C TYR A 118 -5.91 -2.18 22.26
N PRO A 119 -4.96 -1.76 23.09
CA PRO A 119 -4.95 -0.59 23.98
C PRO A 119 -4.69 0.75 23.28
N ARG A 120 -4.30 0.76 22.04
CA ARG A 120 -4.12 1.92 21.16
C ARG A 120 -4.50 1.52 19.74
N HIS A 121 -5.05 2.46 18.98
CA HIS A 121 -5.24 2.27 17.56
C HIS A 121 -3.89 2.02 16.86
N ARG A 122 -3.79 0.87 16.20
CA ARG A 122 -2.60 0.42 15.47
C ARG A 122 -2.99 -0.41 14.26
N LEU A 123 -2.20 -0.29 13.21
CA LEU A 123 -2.22 -1.22 12.10
C LEU A 123 -1.19 -2.31 12.37
N ILE A 124 -1.67 -3.53 12.59
CA ILE A 124 -0.82 -4.69 12.86
C ILE A 124 -0.67 -5.52 11.59
N ARG A 125 0.57 -5.79 11.21
CA ARG A 125 0.90 -6.75 10.17
C ARG A 125 1.18 -8.09 10.81
N LEU A 126 0.40 -9.10 10.44
CA LEU A 126 0.50 -10.46 10.92
C LEU A 126 1.15 -11.36 9.88
N HIS A 127 2.16 -12.11 10.32
CA HIS A 127 2.76 -13.19 9.57
C HIS A 127 2.55 -14.48 10.34
N VAL A 128 1.97 -15.52 9.71
CA VAL A 128 1.77 -16.83 10.31
C VAL A 128 2.61 -17.85 9.57
N ARG A 129 3.30 -18.68 10.31
CA ARG A 129 4.07 -19.82 9.80
C ARG A 129 3.83 -21.07 10.63
N PRO A 130 3.79 -22.25 10.01
CA PRO A 130 3.75 -23.49 10.76
C PRO A 130 5.05 -23.67 11.55
N LEU A 131 4.91 -24.21 12.75
CA LEU A 131 6.00 -24.63 13.61
C LEU A 131 6.21 -26.13 13.44
N ASP A 132 7.22 -26.51 12.65
CA ASP A 132 7.62 -27.91 12.49
C ASP A 132 8.39 -28.38 13.74
N GLY A 133 7.68 -28.90 14.73
CA GLY A 133 8.30 -29.51 15.89
C GLY A 133 8.75 -30.94 15.63
N ALA A 134 9.94 -31.28 16.12
CA ALA A 134 10.47 -32.67 16.03
C ALA A 134 9.88 -33.62 17.06
N ALA A 135 9.11 -33.12 18.02
CA ALA A 135 8.49 -33.93 19.09
C ALA A 135 6.98 -34.10 18.82
N PRO A 136 6.39 -35.23 19.23
CA PRO A 136 4.94 -35.42 19.20
C PRO A 136 4.24 -34.33 20.02
N GLY A 137 3.27 -33.62 19.42
CA GLY A 137 2.54 -32.50 20.05
C GLY A 137 3.23 -31.14 19.96
N SER A 138 4.32 -30.99 19.20
CA SER A 138 4.99 -29.72 18.93
C SER A 138 4.60 -29.09 17.58
N SER A 139 3.55 -29.59 16.95
CA SER A 139 2.91 -28.94 15.79
C SER A 139 2.08 -27.76 16.26
N GLY A 140 2.12 -26.70 15.51
CA GLY A 140 1.38 -25.48 15.83
C GLY A 140 1.75 -24.35 14.88
N LEU A 141 1.38 -23.15 15.25
CA LEU A 141 1.63 -21.98 14.43
C LEU A 141 2.41 -20.93 15.21
N VAL A 142 3.33 -20.26 14.51
CA VAL A 142 4.00 -19.05 15.01
C VAL A 142 3.37 -17.85 14.31
N LEU A 143 2.80 -16.94 15.10
CA LEU A 143 2.24 -15.68 14.69
C LEU A 143 3.23 -14.57 15.04
N VAL A 144 3.70 -13.84 14.05
CA VAL A 144 4.58 -12.68 14.24
C VAL A 144 3.79 -11.43 13.90
N LEU A 145 3.64 -10.54 14.88
CA LEU A 145 2.93 -9.27 14.78
C LEU A 145 3.93 -8.12 14.72
N SER A 146 3.78 -7.26 13.75
CA SER A 146 4.60 -6.06 13.61
C SER A 146 3.69 -4.82 13.57
N ASP A 147 4.05 -3.78 14.31
CA ASP A 147 3.36 -2.49 14.22
C ASP A 147 3.73 -1.82 12.89
N ALA A 148 2.77 -1.70 11.99
CA ALA A 148 2.94 -1.09 10.68
C ALA A 148 2.37 0.34 10.61
N THR A 149 1.91 0.90 11.74
CA THR A 149 1.23 2.20 11.81
C THR A 149 2.09 3.33 11.26
N GLU A 150 3.31 3.47 11.78
CA GLU A 150 4.24 4.53 11.35
C GLU A 150 4.65 4.36 9.87
N ALA A 151 4.94 3.12 9.45
CA ALA A 151 5.30 2.84 8.06
C ALA A 151 4.16 3.17 7.10
N ARG A 152 2.92 2.87 7.47
CA ARG A 152 1.73 3.19 6.68
C ARG A 152 1.50 4.70 6.61
N GLN A 153 1.63 5.37 7.75
CA GLN A 153 1.47 6.82 7.83
C GLN A 153 2.53 7.53 6.98
N ALA A 154 3.81 7.18 7.12
CA ALA A 154 4.88 7.75 6.31
C ALA A 154 4.67 7.53 4.80
N THR A 155 4.18 6.35 4.42
CA THR A 155 3.84 6.07 3.02
C THR A 155 2.69 6.96 2.53
N SER A 156 1.64 7.13 3.34
CA SER A 156 0.49 7.98 3.01
C SER A 156 0.90 9.45 2.88
N GLU A 157 1.72 9.95 3.80
CA GLU A 157 2.27 11.31 3.78
C GLU A 157 3.16 11.54 2.54
N ALA A 158 4.00 10.57 2.18
CA ALA A 158 4.84 10.65 0.99
C ALA A 158 4.01 10.71 -0.30
N VAL A 159 2.97 9.88 -0.43
CA VAL A 159 2.05 9.89 -1.57
C VAL A 159 1.31 11.22 -1.68
N GLU A 160 0.83 11.77 -0.56
CA GLU A 160 0.13 13.06 -0.57
C GLU A 160 1.09 14.22 -0.91
N ALA A 161 2.32 14.19 -0.40
CA ALA A 161 3.35 15.18 -0.75
C ALA A 161 3.70 15.14 -2.24
N GLU A 162 3.84 13.95 -2.83
CA GLU A 162 4.09 13.78 -4.25
C GLU A 162 2.91 14.27 -5.10
N ARG A 163 1.69 14.00 -4.65
CA ARG A 163 0.46 14.51 -5.27
C ARG A 163 0.43 16.04 -5.28
N VAL A 164 0.71 16.68 -4.14
CA VAL A 164 0.77 18.15 -4.04
C VAL A 164 1.86 18.72 -4.96
N HIS A 165 3.02 18.04 -5.02
CA HIS A 165 4.10 18.45 -5.92
C HIS A 165 3.69 18.36 -7.39
N ALA A 166 3.08 17.27 -7.82
CA ALA A 166 2.56 17.10 -9.17
C ALA A 166 1.52 18.17 -9.52
N LEU A 167 0.59 18.48 -8.60
CA LEU A 167 -0.40 19.54 -8.77
C LEU A 167 0.25 20.92 -8.92
N THR A 168 1.34 21.19 -8.20
CA THR A 168 2.08 22.45 -8.29
C THR A 168 2.74 22.61 -9.67
N LEU A 169 3.34 21.54 -10.20
CA LEU A 169 3.92 21.54 -11.54
C LEU A 169 2.84 21.75 -12.63
N LEU A 170 1.71 21.07 -12.50
CA LEU A 170 0.57 21.24 -13.42
C LEU A 170 -0.01 22.65 -13.37
N ALA A 171 -0.09 23.26 -12.18
CA ALA A 171 -0.56 24.65 -12.05
C ALA A 171 0.35 25.65 -12.79
N GLY A 172 1.66 25.40 -12.82
CA GLY A 172 2.61 26.22 -13.58
C GLY A 172 2.38 26.17 -15.09
N SER A 173 2.17 24.98 -15.65
CA SER A 173 1.85 24.80 -17.08
C SER A 173 0.49 25.40 -17.43
N LEU A 174 -0.50 25.17 -16.56
CA LEU A 174 -1.84 25.72 -16.73
C LEU A 174 -1.86 27.25 -16.76
N ALA A 175 -1.08 27.91 -15.90
CA ALA A 175 -0.96 29.36 -15.91
C ALA A 175 -0.48 29.88 -17.25
N HIS A 176 0.44 29.19 -17.92
CA HIS A 176 0.89 29.52 -19.27
C HIS A 176 -0.19 29.27 -20.32
N GLU A 177 -0.89 28.16 -20.25
CA GLU A 177 -1.95 27.79 -21.19
C GLU A 177 -3.19 28.68 -21.06
N ILE A 178 -3.53 29.14 -19.86
CA ILE A 178 -4.60 30.12 -19.63
C ILE A 178 -4.14 31.54 -20.05
N GLY A 179 -2.89 31.89 -19.80
CA GLY A 179 -2.33 33.18 -20.15
C GLY A 179 -2.36 33.48 -21.66
N ASN A 180 -2.18 32.45 -22.49
CA ASN A 180 -2.18 32.58 -23.95
C ASN A 180 -3.54 33.06 -24.51
N PRO A 181 -4.68 32.37 -24.29
CA PRO A 181 -5.98 32.80 -24.77
C PRO A 181 -6.44 34.13 -24.11
N LEU A 182 -6.10 34.36 -22.83
CA LEU A 182 -6.37 35.63 -22.18
C LEU A 182 -5.67 36.80 -22.89
N ASN A 183 -4.43 36.63 -23.31
CA ASN A 183 -3.69 37.63 -24.06
C ASN A 183 -4.29 37.86 -25.46
N ALA A 184 -4.67 36.77 -26.15
CA ALA A 184 -5.38 36.86 -27.44
C ALA A 184 -6.72 37.60 -27.30
N LEU A 185 -7.51 37.26 -26.29
CA LEU A 185 -8.75 37.96 -25.93
C LEU A 185 -8.52 39.47 -25.72
N HIS A 186 -7.51 39.83 -24.95
CA HIS A 186 -7.17 41.23 -24.69
C HIS A 186 -6.85 42.00 -25.98
N ILE A 187 -6.08 41.38 -26.89
CA ILE A 187 -5.75 41.98 -28.20
C ILE A 187 -7.02 42.19 -29.04
N HIS A 188 -7.89 41.20 -29.15
CA HIS A 188 -9.11 41.28 -29.94
C HIS A 188 -10.09 42.31 -29.39
N LEU A 189 -10.23 42.39 -28.05
CA LEU A 189 -11.02 43.44 -27.40
C LEU A 189 -10.48 44.84 -27.69
N GLN A 190 -9.14 45.02 -27.71
CA GLN A 190 -8.53 46.30 -28.07
C GLN A 190 -8.77 46.65 -29.53
N LEU A 191 -8.71 45.67 -30.45
CA LEU A 191 -9.01 45.88 -31.87
C LEU A 191 -10.48 46.26 -32.06
N MET A 192 -11.42 45.59 -31.40
CA MET A 192 -12.84 45.98 -31.42
C MET A 192 -13.05 47.39 -30.89
N ALA A 193 -12.47 47.75 -29.76
CA ALA A 193 -12.57 49.10 -29.20
C ALA A 193 -11.97 50.17 -30.10
N ARG A 194 -10.93 49.83 -30.88
CA ARG A 194 -10.34 50.76 -31.88
C ARG A 194 -11.29 50.93 -33.07
N GLU A 195 -11.89 49.87 -33.55
CA GLU A 195 -12.81 49.92 -34.70
C GLU A 195 -14.08 50.69 -34.34
N VAL A 196 -14.66 50.46 -33.16
CA VAL A 196 -15.80 51.22 -32.63
C VAL A 196 -15.47 52.72 -32.56
N ARG A 197 -14.27 53.12 -32.09
CA ARG A 197 -13.83 54.52 -32.04
C ARG A 197 -13.66 55.19 -33.45
N LYS A 198 -13.26 54.36 -34.42
CA LYS A 198 -13.21 54.87 -35.82
C LYS A 198 -14.62 55.15 -36.35
N LEU A 199 -15.57 54.24 -36.15
CA LEU A 199 -16.97 54.44 -36.57
C LEU A 199 -17.60 55.62 -35.92
N GLN A 200 -17.29 55.97 -34.68
CA GLN A 200 -17.79 57.18 -34.00
C GLN A 200 -17.27 58.52 -34.60
N ARG A 201 -16.18 58.45 -35.38
CA ARG A 201 -15.54 59.66 -35.97
C ARG A 201 -15.86 59.92 -37.46
N ILE A 202 -16.60 58.95 -38.05
CA ILE A 202 -16.93 59.07 -39.51
C ILE A 202 -18.31 59.69 -39.64
N ASP A 203 -18.34 60.92 -40.18
CA ASP A 203 -19.55 61.59 -40.61
C ASP A 203 -19.89 61.17 -42.06
N GLY A 204 -20.46 59.94 -42.18
CA GLY A 204 -20.89 59.45 -43.51
C GLY A 204 -20.68 57.91 -43.59
N VAL A 205 -21.61 57.20 -44.21
CA VAL A 205 -21.76 55.75 -44.21
C VAL A 205 -21.29 55.07 -45.53
N PRO A 206 -20.03 55.11 -45.95
CA PRO A 206 -19.60 54.23 -47.03
C PRO A 206 -19.12 52.85 -46.59
N ASP A 207 -18.60 52.69 -45.34
CA ASP A 207 -17.94 51.47 -44.93
C ASP A 207 -18.51 50.79 -43.68
N LEU A 208 -19.78 51.08 -43.32
CA LEU A 208 -20.41 50.52 -42.11
C LEU A 208 -20.45 48.97 -42.14
N LYS A 209 -20.75 48.39 -43.30
CA LYS A 209 -20.83 46.96 -43.47
C LYS A 209 -19.48 46.26 -43.23
N GLU A 210 -18.42 46.83 -43.85
CA GLU A 210 -17.06 46.30 -43.69
C GLU A 210 -16.54 46.42 -42.25
N ALA A 211 -16.89 47.46 -41.54
CA ALA A 211 -16.55 47.68 -40.16
C ALA A 211 -17.32 46.72 -39.24
N VAL A 212 -18.60 46.45 -39.52
CA VAL A 212 -19.41 45.45 -38.79
C VAL A 212 -18.87 44.05 -39.03
N ASP A 213 -18.52 43.68 -40.28
CA ASP A 213 -17.95 42.39 -40.62
C ASP A 213 -16.60 42.17 -39.89
N ARG A 214 -15.76 43.21 -39.76
CA ARG A 214 -14.51 43.15 -38.98
C ARG A 214 -14.76 42.95 -37.48
N LEU A 215 -15.74 43.68 -36.92
CA LEU A 215 -16.11 43.55 -35.51
C LEU A 215 -16.67 42.15 -35.21
N ASP A 216 -17.49 41.62 -36.11
CA ASP A 216 -18.02 40.26 -35.99
C ASP A 216 -16.91 39.21 -36.05
N GLY A 217 -15.93 39.39 -36.95
CA GLY A 217 -14.74 38.55 -36.99
C GLY A 217 -13.91 38.59 -35.69
N PHE A 218 -13.69 39.78 -35.10
CA PHE A 218 -12.98 39.87 -33.81
C PHE A 218 -13.78 39.29 -32.65
N LEU A 219 -15.10 39.42 -32.67
CA LEU A 219 -15.99 38.82 -31.68
C LEU A 219 -15.96 37.29 -31.77
N GLY A 220 -15.99 36.73 -32.99
CA GLY A 220 -15.90 35.30 -33.22
C GLY A 220 -14.62 34.69 -32.64
N VAL A 221 -13.45 35.34 -32.89
CA VAL A 221 -12.18 34.88 -32.32
C VAL A 221 -12.19 35.00 -30.79
N ALA A 222 -12.70 36.10 -30.23
CA ALA A 222 -12.77 36.27 -28.78
C ALA A 222 -13.67 35.21 -28.12
N THR A 223 -14.79 34.84 -28.73
CA THR A 223 -15.68 33.78 -28.25
C THR A 223 -14.98 32.41 -28.30
N GLY A 224 -14.29 32.11 -29.40
CA GLY A 224 -13.52 30.88 -29.53
C GLY A 224 -12.42 30.72 -28.48
N GLU A 225 -11.76 31.81 -28.07
CA GLU A 225 -10.76 31.77 -26.99
C GLU A 225 -11.41 31.58 -25.61
N ILE A 226 -12.63 32.05 -25.38
CA ILE A 226 -13.40 31.75 -24.14
C ILE A 226 -13.76 30.27 -24.07
N ASP A 227 -14.26 29.69 -25.16
CA ASP A 227 -14.60 28.28 -25.23
C ASP A 227 -13.36 27.40 -24.98
N ARG A 228 -12.22 27.82 -25.51
CA ARG A 228 -10.94 27.15 -25.25
C ARG A 228 -10.50 27.21 -23.78
N LEU A 229 -10.69 28.37 -23.13
CA LEU A 229 -10.42 28.51 -21.69
C LEU A 229 -11.31 27.62 -20.86
N ASP A 230 -12.59 27.55 -21.14
CA ASP A 230 -13.54 26.69 -20.47
C ASP A 230 -13.15 25.19 -20.59
N TYR A 231 -12.72 24.79 -21.79
CA TYR A 231 -12.19 23.45 -22.01
C TYR A 231 -10.96 23.16 -21.14
N ILE A 232 -9.94 24.03 -21.18
CA ILE A 232 -8.70 23.87 -20.40
C ILE A 232 -9.00 23.77 -18.89
N ILE A 233 -9.87 24.64 -18.37
CA ILE A 233 -10.24 24.66 -16.97
C ILE A 233 -10.98 23.36 -16.59
N THR A 234 -11.89 22.92 -17.45
CA THR A 234 -12.68 21.70 -17.22
C THR A 234 -11.79 20.45 -17.17
N GLU A 235 -10.88 20.30 -18.13
CA GLU A 235 -9.90 19.20 -18.17
C GLU A 235 -9.01 19.20 -16.92
N PHE A 236 -8.53 20.40 -16.51
CA PHE A 236 -7.73 20.51 -15.30
C PHE A 236 -8.51 20.12 -14.05
N LEU A 237 -9.75 20.58 -13.90
CA LEU A 237 -10.58 20.22 -12.76
C LEU A 237 -10.91 18.72 -12.73
N GLN A 238 -11.04 18.07 -13.89
CA GLN A 238 -11.22 16.62 -13.97
C GLN A 238 -9.95 15.86 -13.53
N ALA A 239 -8.78 16.34 -13.95
CA ALA A 239 -7.50 15.76 -13.53
C ALA A 239 -7.26 15.89 -12.00
N LEU A 240 -7.77 16.94 -11.38
CA LEU A 240 -7.69 17.17 -9.93
C LEU A 240 -8.66 16.34 -9.10
N ARG A 241 -9.79 15.93 -9.68
CA ARG A 241 -10.78 15.12 -8.93
C ARG A 241 -10.30 13.68 -8.81
N PRO A 242 -10.11 13.15 -7.58
CA PRO A 242 -9.92 11.73 -7.40
C PRO A 242 -11.24 11.04 -7.78
N SER A 243 -11.34 10.62 -9.03
CA SER A 243 -12.43 9.73 -9.41
C SER A 243 -12.10 8.34 -8.88
N ALA A 244 -12.97 7.80 -8.04
CA ALA A 244 -12.88 6.40 -7.69
C ALA A 244 -12.88 5.58 -8.99
N PRO A 245 -11.93 4.65 -9.17
CA PRO A 245 -11.87 3.85 -10.38
C PRO A 245 -13.18 3.07 -10.54
N LYS A 246 -13.85 3.24 -11.66
CA LYS A 246 -15.01 2.40 -12.02
C LYS A 246 -14.47 1.06 -12.48
N LEU A 247 -14.34 0.13 -11.54
CA LEU A 247 -13.91 -1.22 -11.85
C LEU A 247 -14.98 -1.90 -12.70
N GLN A 248 -14.59 -2.33 -13.91
CA GLN A 248 -15.41 -3.13 -14.82
C GLN A 248 -14.65 -4.42 -15.13
N ALA A 249 -15.40 -5.51 -15.24
CA ALA A 249 -14.82 -6.75 -15.70
C ALA A 249 -14.43 -6.59 -17.18
N GLY A 250 -13.18 -6.81 -17.50
CA GLY A 250 -12.62 -6.68 -18.86
C GLY A 250 -11.38 -7.52 -19.03
N ALA A 251 -11.01 -7.82 -20.27
CA ALA A 251 -9.75 -8.46 -20.56
C ALA A 251 -8.61 -7.43 -20.53
N LEU A 252 -7.54 -7.74 -19.82
CA LEU A 252 -6.38 -6.86 -19.70
C LEU A 252 -5.74 -6.55 -21.08
N ASN A 253 -5.76 -7.54 -21.97
CA ASN A 253 -5.23 -7.42 -23.33
C ASN A 253 -6.00 -6.39 -24.16
N ASP A 254 -7.33 -6.33 -24.02
CA ASP A 254 -8.17 -5.37 -24.74
C ASP A 254 -7.85 -3.93 -24.27
N THR A 255 -7.75 -3.72 -22.96
CA THR A 255 -7.36 -2.42 -22.39
C THR A 255 -5.95 -2.00 -22.84
N GLY A 256 -5.01 -2.96 -22.91
CA GLY A 256 -3.65 -2.69 -23.41
C GLY A 256 -3.66 -2.27 -24.89
N LEU A 257 -4.45 -2.92 -25.74
CA LEU A 257 -4.57 -2.58 -27.15
C LEU A 257 -5.25 -1.22 -27.37
N GLU A 258 -6.30 -0.92 -26.62
CA GLU A 258 -6.95 0.41 -26.66
C GLU A 258 -6.00 1.53 -26.23
N THR A 259 -5.22 1.30 -25.17
CA THR A 259 -4.21 2.27 -24.71
C THR A 259 -3.12 2.51 -25.76
N LEU A 260 -2.64 1.46 -26.40
CA LEU A 260 -1.66 1.55 -27.49
C LEU A 260 -2.23 2.27 -28.71
N ALA A 261 -3.51 2.06 -29.04
CA ALA A 261 -4.18 2.75 -30.12
C ALA A 261 -4.30 4.27 -29.83
N LEU A 262 -4.56 4.65 -28.58
CA LEU A 262 -4.61 6.04 -28.14
C LEU A 262 -3.24 6.75 -28.24
N LEU A 263 -2.17 6.04 -27.86
CA LEU A 263 -0.80 6.57 -27.87
C LEU A 263 -0.12 6.48 -29.25
N ARG A 264 -0.75 5.85 -30.22
CA ARG A 264 -0.18 5.60 -31.55
C ARG A 264 0.38 6.85 -32.23
N PRO A 265 -0.32 8.01 -32.24
CA PRO A 265 0.19 9.22 -32.90
C PRO A 265 1.49 9.71 -32.26
N GLU A 266 1.61 9.64 -30.94
CA GLU A 266 2.81 10.06 -30.22
C GLU A 266 3.97 9.09 -30.40
N LEU A 267 3.68 7.80 -30.45
CA LEU A 267 4.67 6.75 -30.72
C LEU A 267 5.26 6.86 -32.14
N GLU A 268 4.41 7.16 -33.13
CA GLU A 268 4.81 7.38 -34.52
C GLU A 268 5.66 8.65 -34.68
N ASP A 269 5.27 9.73 -34.01
CA ASP A 269 6.01 11.01 -34.00
C ASP A 269 7.41 10.86 -33.41
N ARG A 270 7.55 10.03 -32.37
CA ARG A 270 8.85 9.70 -31.74
C ARG A 270 9.64 8.59 -32.44
N GLY A 271 9.12 8.03 -33.53
CA GLY A 271 9.75 6.94 -34.28
C GLY A 271 9.89 5.63 -33.50
N LEU A 272 9.04 5.39 -32.53
CA LEU A 272 9.06 4.19 -31.70
C LEU A 272 8.27 3.04 -32.35
N LYS A 273 8.89 1.87 -32.42
CA LYS A 273 8.25 0.65 -32.92
C LYS A 273 7.76 -0.17 -31.73
N VAL A 274 6.44 -0.36 -31.64
CA VAL A 274 5.81 -1.18 -30.62
C VAL A 274 5.63 -2.60 -31.15
N VAL A 275 6.09 -3.57 -30.37
CA VAL A 275 5.84 -5.01 -30.62
C VAL A 275 5.01 -5.53 -29.47
N THR A 276 3.86 -6.15 -29.77
CA THR A 276 2.96 -6.72 -28.75
C THR A 276 2.97 -8.24 -28.85
N GLU A 277 3.17 -8.91 -27.71
CA GLU A 277 2.95 -10.34 -27.52
C GLU A 277 1.84 -10.48 -26.46
N LEU A 278 0.65 -10.95 -26.88
CA LEU A 278 -0.57 -11.00 -26.05
C LEU A 278 -0.98 -12.44 -25.77
#